data_e6930a988aa39894c593605ceb6527d7
#
_entry.id   e6930a988aa39894c593605ceb6527d7
#
_cell.length_a   1.000
_cell.length_b   1.000
_cell.length_c   1.000
_cell.angle_alpha   90.00
_cell.angle_beta   90.00
_cell.angle_gamma   90.00
#
_symmetry.space_group_name_H-M   'P 1'
#
loop_
_entity.id
_entity.type
_entity.pdbx_description
1 polymer ?
#
loop_
_entity_poly.entity_id
_entity_poly.type
_entity_poly.pdbx_seq_one_letter_code
_entity_poly.pdbx_strand_id
1 'polypeptide(L)'
;MEMPLVSIIVPVYNAQSHLSRCLESICGQEYKNLELIVINDGSKDKSLPVCEEFRKKDSRILLVDKANSGVSDTRNLGLKLAGGKYVQFVDSDDYIAPDYTARLVEAAEKTGADLVISPYTMVIPAGASKPEQVLEKIQDDLGVMHVARPPENREYGFLPEGVYDK
;
A
#
# COMPACT_ATOMS: atom_id res chain seq x y z
N MET A 1 -11.46 19.09 -12.34
CA MET A 1 -11.27 18.87 -10.90
C MET A 1 -9.80 18.55 -10.69
N GLU A 2 -9.20 19.14 -9.67
CA GLU A 2 -7.80 18.85 -9.33
C GLU A 2 -7.72 17.43 -8.76
N MET A 3 -6.82 16.63 -9.28
CA MET A 3 -6.63 15.25 -8.78
C MET A 3 -5.92 15.31 -7.41
N PRO A 4 -6.50 14.79 -6.33
CA PRO A 4 -5.85 14.85 -5.02
C PRO A 4 -4.54 14.03 -4.99
N LEU A 5 -3.56 14.48 -4.22
CA LEU A 5 -2.32 13.73 -4.01
C LEU A 5 -2.63 12.46 -3.21
N VAL A 6 -2.08 11.34 -3.63
CA VAL A 6 -2.14 10.05 -2.91
C VAL A 6 -0.73 9.64 -2.51
N SER A 7 -0.54 9.36 -1.23
CA SER A 7 0.69 8.79 -0.69
C SER A 7 0.60 7.28 -0.69
N ILE A 8 1.41 6.59 -1.48
CA ILE A 8 1.52 5.12 -1.45
C ILE A 8 2.70 4.74 -0.56
N ILE A 9 2.42 4.04 0.53
CA ILE A 9 3.41 3.60 1.52
C ILE A 9 3.72 2.12 1.29
N VAL A 10 5.00 1.82 1.08
CA VAL A 10 5.50 0.45 0.84
C VAL A 10 6.53 0.09 1.91
N PRO A 11 6.14 -0.67 2.94
CA PRO A 11 7.11 -1.22 3.89
C PRO A 11 7.86 -2.38 3.25
N VAL A 12 9.20 -2.37 3.35
CA VAL A 12 10.07 -3.37 2.71
C VAL A 12 10.95 -4.03 3.75
N TYR A 13 10.86 -5.36 3.85
CA TYR A 13 11.77 -6.17 4.64
C TYR A 13 12.02 -7.52 3.99
N ASN A 14 13.25 -7.79 3.55
CA ASN A 14 13.66 -9.05 2.91
C ASN A 14 12.73 -9.51 1.77
N ALA A 15 12.39 -8.60 0.85
CA ALA A 15 11.41 -8.81 -0.21
C ALA A 15 12.03 -8.91 -1.62
N GLN A 16 13.34 -9.17 -1.75
CA GLN A 16 14.06 -9.11 -3.04
C GLN A 16 13.38 -9.88 -4.18
N SER A 17 12.68 -10.98 -3.88
CA SER A 17 12.07 -11.86 -4.90
C SER A 17 10.81 -11.26 -5.54
N HIS A 18 10.13 -10.34 -4.85
CA HIS A 18 8.80 -9.82 -5.24
C HIS A 18 8.81 -8.30 -5.46
N LEU A 19 9.76 -7.60 -4.84
CA LEU A 19 9.80 -6.15 -4.73
C LEU A 19 9.82 -5.44 -6.09
N SER A 20 10.54 -5.96 -7.08
CA SER A 20 10.56 -5.35 -8.43
C SER A 20 9.17 -5.31 -9.04
N ARG A 21 8.42 -6.42 -8.97
CA ARG A 21 7.05 -6.50 -9.47
C ARG A 21 6.11 -5.55 -8.72
N CYS A 22 6.26 -5.46 -7.41
CA CYS A 22 5.51 -4.53 -6.57
C CYS A 22 5.74 -3.09 -7.05
N LEU A 23 6.99 -2.64 -7.07
CA LEU A 23 7.35 -1.27 -7.43
C LEU A 23 7.00 -0.95 -8.89
N GLU A 24 7.17 -1.89 -9.84
CA GLU A 24 6.72 -1.72 -11.23
C GLU A 24 5.21 -1.43 -11.30
N SER A 25 4.40 -2.19 -10.56
CA SER A 25 2.95 -2.01 -10.55
C SER A 25 2.52 -0.66 -9.96
N ILE A 26 3.25 -0.17 -8.97
CA ILE A 26 2.98 1.13 -8.33
C ILE A 26 3.45 2.28 -9.22
N CYS A 27 4.65 2.21 -9.77
CA CYS A 27 5.18 3.24 -10.69
C CYS A 27 4.34 3.33 -11.97
N GLY A 28 3.77 2.19 -12.42
CA GLY A 28 2.94 2.06 -13.60
C GLY A 28 1.47 2.52 -13.44
N GLN A 29 1.07 3.00 -12.27
CA GLN A 29 -0.32 3.43 -12.05
C GLN A 29 -0.79 4.49 -13.06
N GLU A 30 -2.03 4.38 -13.52
CA GLU A 30 -2.68 5.36 -14.40
C GLU A 30 -2.91 6.70 -13.69
N TYR A 31 -3.19 6.65 -12.40
CA TYR A 31 -3.26 7.84 -11.55
C TYR A 31 -1.89 8.48 -11.39
N LYS A 32 -1.72 9.75 -11.74
CA LYS A 32 -0.40 10.38 -11.84
C LYS A 32 0.01 11.22 -10.63
N ASN A 33 -0.96 11.78 -9.89
CA ASN A 33 -0.66 12.61 -8.72
C ASN A 33 -0.36 11.76 -7.49
N LEU A 34 0.82 11.14 -7.50
CA LEU A 34 1.31 10.18 -6.50
C LEU A 34 2.62 10.65 -5.88
N GLU A 35 2.79 10.40 -4.61
CA GLU A 35 4.08 10.25 -3.95
C GLU A 35 4.24 8.81 -3.45
N LEU A 36 5.42 8.26 -3.61
CA LEU A 36 5.73 6.86 -3.30
C LEU A 36 6.71 6.82 -2.14
N ILE A 37 6.27 6.38 -0.97
CA ILE A 37 7.08 6.33 0.25
C ILE A 37 7.52 4.89 0.46
N VAL A 38 8.74 4.57 0.02
CA VAL A 38 9.33 3.23 0.12
C VAL A 38 10.26 3.21 1.32
N ILE A 39 9.99 2.34 2.28
CA ILE A 39 10.75 2.30 3.53
C ILE A 39 11.39 0.92 3.71
N ASN A 40 12.72 0.87 3.55
CA ASN A 40 13.48 -0.34 3.86
C ASN A 40 13.67 -0.44 5.37
N ASP A 41 13.12 -1.49 5.97
CA ASP A 41 13.16 -1.77 7.41
C ASP A 41 14.35 -2.68 7.77
N GLY A 42 15.56 -2.28 7.37
CA GLY A 42 16.78 -2.99 7.69
C GLY A 42 16.90 -4.36 7.02
N SER A 43 16.50 -4.49 5.75
CA SER A 43 16.65 -5.72 4.98
C SER A 43 18.10 -6.20 4.93
N LYS A 44 18.26 -7.53 4.97
CA LYS A 44 19.58 -8.19 4.90
C LYS A 44 19.85 -8.84 3.54
N ASP A 45 18.87 -8.79 2.65
CA ASP A 45 18.94 -9.27 1.28
C ASP A 45 19.20 -8.11 0.28
N LYS A 46 18.90 -8.31 -1.00
CA LYS A 46 19.09 -7.28 -2.05
C LYS A 46 17.89 -6.32 -2.19
N SER A 47 17.01 -6.22 -1.22
CA SER A 47 15.84 -5.31 -1.30
C SER A 47 16.26 -3.85 -1.40
N LEU A 48 17.22 -3.39 -0.59
CA LEU A 48 17.68 -1.99 -0.63
C LEU A 48 18.25 -1.59 -2.01
N PRO A 49 19.17 -2.35 -2.62
CA PRO A 49 19.62 -2.08 -4.00
C PRO A 49 18.48 -1.98 -5.02
N VAL A 50 17.45 -2.81 -4.92
CA VAL A 50 16.26 -2.73 -5.78
C VAL A 50 15.53 -1.41 -5.56
N CYS A 51 15.26 -1.02 -4.32
CA CYS A 51 14.64 0.28 -4.01
C CYS A 51 15.44 1.46 -4.59
N GLU A 52 16.77 1.44 -4.46
CA GLU A 52 17.66 2.48 -5.00
C GLU A 52 17.59 2.58 -6.53
N GLU A 53 17.49 1.44 -7.21
CA GLU A 53 17.33 1.40 -8.66
C GLU A 53 16.03 2.08 -9.10
N PHE A 54 14.90 1.75 -8.44
CA PHE A 54 13.60 2.36 -8.74
C PHE A 54 13.58 3.85 -8.42
N ARG A 55 14.16 4.28 -7.30
CA ARG A 55 14.29 5.71 -6.96
C ARG A 55 15.03 6.52 -8.01
N LYS A 56 16.04 5.93 -8.66
CA LYS A 56 16.76 6.59 -9.76
C LYS A 56 15.91 6.76 -11.02
N LYS A 57 14.92 5.87 -11.23
CA LYS A 57 14.05 5.87 -12.42
C LYS A 57 12.78 6.70 -12.23
N ASP A 58 12.29 6.82 -11.00
CA ASP A 58 11.04 7.52 -10.69
C ASP A 58 11.26 8.53 -9.55
N SER A 59 11.21 9.80 -9.89
CA SER A 59 11.45 10.93 -8.96
C SER A 59 10.35 11.09 -7.89
N ARG A 60 9.21 10.41 -8.04
CA ARG A 60 8.14 10.41 -7.04
C ARG A 60 8.49 9.54 -5.82
N ILE A 61 9.55 8.73 -5.90
CA ILE A 61 9.95 7.83 -4.82
C ILE A 61 10.78 8.56 -3.78
N LEU A 62 10.24 8.66 -2.57
CA LEU A 62 10.96 8.95 -1.35
C LEU A 62 11.41 7.61 -0.74
N LEU A 63 12.70 7.30 -0.83
CA LEU A 63 13.29 6.11 -0.22
C LEU A 63 13.85 6.45 1.16
N VAL A 64 13.41 5.69 2.16
CA VAL A 64 13.95 5.73 3.53
C VAL A 64 14.59 4.39 3.84
N ASP A 65 15.84 4.42 4.30
CA ASP A 65 16.56 3.25 4.83
C ASP A 65 16.74 3.41 6.34
N LYS A 66 16.27 2.42 7.12
CA LYS A 66 16.34 2.48 8.59
C LYS A 66 16.69 1.13 9.21
N ALA A 67 17.10 1.15 10.47
CA ALA A 67 17.21 -0.08 11.24
C ALA A 67 15.85 -0.75 11.41
N ASN A 68 15.85 -2.09 11.44
CA ASN A 68 14.61 -2.85 11.60
C ASN A 68 13.91 -2.53 12.94
N SER A 69 12.64 -2.17 12.85
CA SER A 69 11.78 -1.91 14.01
C SER A 69 10.37 -2.51 13.84
N GLY A 70 10.17 -3.29 12.79
CA GLY A 70 8.91 -3.96 12.50
C GLY A 70 7.99 -3.18 11.57
N VAL A 71 7.03 -3.91 10.99
CA VAL A 71 6.13 -3.39 9.95
C VAL A 71 5.24 -2.25 10.46
N SER A 72 4.77 -2.33 11.70
CA SER A 72 3.90 -1.29 12.29
C SER A 72 4.62 0.04 12.43
N ASP A 73 5.84 0.06 12.98
CA ASP A 73 6.66 1.26 13.08
C ASP A 73 7.01 1.83 11.71
N THR A 74 7.26 0.93 10.74
CA THR A 74 7.56 1.31 9.35
C THR A 74 6.36 1.97 8.69
N ARG A 75 5.15 1.42 8.84
CA ARG A 75 3.92 2.04 8.36
C ARG A 75 3.64 3.38 9.05
N ASN A 76 3.84 3.47 10.38
CA ASN A 76 3.68 4.72 11.14
C ASN A 76 4.66 5.80 10.68
N LEU A 77 5.91 5.42 10.36
CA LEU A 77 6.86 6.37 9.77
C LEU A 77 6.37 6.86 8.40
N GLY A 78 5.86 5.95 7.56
CA GLY A 78 5.25 6.30 6.27
C GLY A 78 4.11 7.30 6.42
N LEU A 79 3.21 7.07 7.39
CA LEU A 79 2.12 8.01 7.71
C LEU A 79 2.62 9.41 8.13
N LYS A 80 3.71 9.49 8.88
CA LYS A 80 4.32 10.77 9.28
C LYS A 80 4.94 11.53 8.10
N LEU A 81 5.38 10.81 7.08
CA LEU A 81 6.01 11.39 5.88
C LEU A 81 4.99 11.72 4.78
N ALA A 82 3.79 11.11 4.84
CA ALA A 82 2.74 11.27 3.84
C ALA A 82 2.20 12.71 3.83
N GLY A 83 2.22 13.33 2.63
CA GLY A 83 1.64 14.65 2.37
C GLY A 83 0.33 14.60 1.58
N GLY A 84 -0.10 13.40 1.14
CA GLY A 84 -1.29 13.21 0.32
C GLY A 84 -2.59 13.39 1.09
N LYS A 85 -3.64 13.78 0.36
CA LYS A 85 -5.02 13.77 0.88
C LYS A 85 -5.46 12.36 1.26
N TYR A 86 -5.00 11.36 0.52
CA TYR A 86 -5.24 9.95 0.75
C TYR A 86 -3.95 9.19 0.97
N VAL A 87 -4.02 8.14 1.78
CA VAL A 87 -2.94 7.20 2.02
C VAL A 87 -3.37 5.81 1.56
N GLN A 88 -2.49 5.15 0.82
CA GLN A 88 -2.65 3.78 0.37
C GLN A 88 -1.46 2.95 0.84
N PHE A 89 -1.71 1.78 1.42
CA PHE A 89 -0.67 0.82 1.76
C PHE A 89 -0.59 -0.26 0.68
N VAL A 90 0.62 -0.63 0.31
CA VAL A 90 0.90 -1.78 -0.57
C VAL A 90 2.04 -2.57 0.03
N ASP A 91 1.82 -3.83 0.35
CA ASP A 91 2.87 -4.69 0.88
C ASP A 91 3.86 -5.07 -0.23
N SER A 92 5.13 -5.23 0.13
CA SER A 92 6.24 -5.37 -0.83
C SER A 92 6.24 -6.69 -1.62
N ASP A 93 5.40 -7.64 -1.26
CA ASP A 93 5.15 -8.91 -1.94
C ASP A 93 3.87 -8.92 -2.79
N ASP A 94 3.07 -7.85 -2.69
CA ASP A 94 1.86 -7.64 -3.48
C ASP A 94 2.12 -6.82 -4.76
N TYR A 95 1.14 -6.77 -5.65
CA TYR A 95 1.10 -5.88 -6.81
C TYR A 95 -0.34 -5.46 -7.11
N ILE A 96 -0.50 -4.29 -7.72
CA ILE A 96 -1.79 -3.65 -7.97
C ILE A 96 -2.06 -3.50 -9.47
N ALA A 97 -3.36 -3.53 -9.84
CA ALA A 97 -3.78 -3.28 -11.21
C ALA A 97 -3.46 -1.83 -11.65
N PRO A 98 -3.26 -1.56 -12.94
CA PRO A 98 -2.88 -0.22 -13.42
C PRO A 98 -3.87 0.90 -13.04
N ASP A 99 -5.15 0.59 -12.97
CA ASP A 99 -6.25 1.52 -12.63
C ASP A 99 -6.61 1.53 -11.14
N TYR A 100 -5.91 0.74 -10.31
CA TYR A 100 -6.29 0.49 -8.92
C TYR A 100 -6.42 1.76 -8.09
N THR A 101 -5.40 2.60 -8.07
CA THR A 101 -5.43 3.86 -7.30
C THR A 101 -6.48 4.83 -7.84
N ALA A 102 -6.65 4.90 -9.18
CA ALA A 102 -7.67 5.75 -9.78
C ALA A 102 -9.09 5.37 -9.32
N ARG A 103 -9.40 4.07 -9.28
CA ARG A 103 -10.70 3.55 -8.83
C ARG A 103 -10.96 3.83 -7.35
N LEU A 104 -9.93 3.68 -6.49
CA LEU A 104 -10.07 3.98 -5.07
C LEU A 104 -10.33 5.47 -4.83
N VAL A 105 -9.60 6.35 -5.52
CA VAL A 105 -9.80 7.80 -5.43
C VAL A 105 -11.19 8.19 -5.94
N GLU A 106 -11.61 7.65 -7.09
CA GLU A 106 -12.94 7.91 -7.63
C GLU A 106 -14.04 7.52 -6.63
N ALA A 107 -13.92 6.34 -6.01
CA ALA A 107 -14.87 5.88 -5.01
C ALA A 107 -14.91 6.79 -3.79
N ALA A 108 -13.73 7.19 -3.26
CA ALA A 108 -13.63 8.09 -2.12
C ALA A 108 -14.25 9.47 -2.41
N GLU A 109 -13.90 10.08 -3.56
CA GLU A 109 -14.41 11.40 -3.95
C GLU A 109 -15.92 11.39 -4.23
N LYS A 110 -16.42 10.32 -4.86
CA LYS A 110 -17.84 10.18 -5.20
C LYS A 110 -18.74 9.97 -3.99
N THR A 111 -18.25 9.24 -2.99
CA THR A 111 -19.03 8.86 -1.82
C THR A 111 -18.77 9.74 -0.59
N GLY A 112 -17.65 10.47 -0.57
CA GLY A 112 -17.17 11.17 0.61
C GLY A 112 -16.66 10.23 1.72
N ALA A 113 -16.31 8.98 1.38
CA ALA A 113 -15.85 7.98 2.34
C ALA A 113 -14.46 8.31 2.86
N ASP A 114 -14.25 8.08 4.15
CA ASP A 114 -12.94 8.18 4.80
C ASP A 114 -12.06 6.95 4.55
N LEU A 115 -12.68 5.80 4.28
CA LEU A 115 -12.01 4.53 3.99
C LEU A 115 -12.67 3.83 2.80
N VAL A 116 -11.86 3.40 1.84
CA VAL A 116 -12.29 2.55 0.71
C VAL A 116 -11.52 1.25 0.76
N ILE A 117 -12.24 0.13 0.74
CA ILE A 117 -11.67 -1.21 0.75
C ILE A 117 -11.96 -1.86 -0.59
N SER A 118 -10.95 -2.47 -1.18
CA SER A 118 -11.04 -3.23 -2.42
C SER A 118 -10.86 -4.72 -2.14
N PRO A 119 -11.54 -5.60 -2.86
CA PRO A 119 -11.25 -7.03 -2.83
C PRO A 119 -9.83 -7.30 -3.37
N TYR A 120 -9.27 -8.43 -2.98
CA TYR A 120 -7.97 -8.87 -3.46
C TYR A 120 -8.07 -10.28 -4.08
N THR A 121 -7.13 -10.62 -4.95
CA THR A 121 -6.99 -11.95 -5.53
C THR A 121 -5.72 -12.59 -5.02
N MET A 122 -5.83 -13.77 -4.42
CA MET A 122 -4.67 -14.55 -4.01
C MET A 122 -4.05 -15.22 -5.24
N VAL A 123 -2.77 -14.93 -5.50
CA VAL A 123 -2.00 -15.57 -6.56
C VAL A 123 -1.18 -16.72 -5.99
N ILE A 124 -1.53 -17.94 -6.37
CA ILE A 124 -0.84 -19.15 -5.92
C ILE A 124 0.15 -19.56 -7.02
N PRO A 125 1.45 -19.75 -6.70
CA PRO A 125 2.44 -20.23 -7.66
C PRO A 125 2.03 -21.58 -8.26
N ALA A 126 2.34 -21.80 -9.53
CA ALA A 126 2.11 -23.08 -10.20
C ALA A 126 2.86 -24.20 -9.45
N GLY A 127 2.15 -25.25 -9.07
CA GLY A 127 2.71 -26.39 -8.30
C GLY A 127 2.59 -26.29 -6.79
N ALA A 128 2.11 -25.19 -6.23
CA ALA A 128 1.74 -25.12 -4.82
C ALA A 128 0.42 -25.87 -4.58
N SER A 129 0.31 -26.58 -3.46
CA SER A 129 -0.94 -27.22 -3.06
C SER A 129 -2.02 -26.16 -2.87
N LYS A 130 -3.13 -26.30 -3.58
CA LYS A 130 -4.28 -25.40 -3.37
C LYS A 130 -4.77 -25.56 -1.94
N PRO A 131 -4.96 -24.49 -1.18
CA PRO A 131 -5.76 -24.57 0.03
C PRO A 131 -7.14 -25.12 -0.37
N GLU A 132 -7.64 -26.13 0.34
CA GLU A 132 -8.94 -26.76 0.04
C GLU A 132 -10.14 -25.81 0.21
N GLN A 133 -9.92 -24.60 0.67
CA GLN A 133 -10.91 -23.56 0.74
C GLN A 133 -10.55 -22.46 -0.28
N VAL A 134 -11.07 -22.60 -1.47
CA VAL A 134 -11.25 -21.48 -2.39
C VAL A 134 -12.19 -20.51 -1.68
N LEU A 135 -11.66 -19.37 -1.25
CA LEU A 135 -12.50 -18.23 -0.90
C LEU A 135 -13.44 -18.00 -2.07
N GLU A 136 -14.73 -18.18 -1.86
CA GLU A 136 -15.74 -17.87 -2.86
C GLU A 136 -15.45 -16.48 -3.39
N LYS A 137 -15.48 -16.39 -4.71
CA LYS A 137 -15.33 -15.16 -5.49
C LYS A 137 -16.12 -14.04 -4.80
N ILE A 138 -15.42 -13.19 -4.05
CA ILE A 138 -16.02 -11.97 -3.51
C ILE A 138 -16.32 -11.12 -4.73
N GLN A 139 -17.62 -11.00 -5.03
CA GLN A 139 -18.13 -10.21 -6.14
C GLN A 139 -17.78 -8.74 -5.95
N ASP A 140 -17.59 -8.06 -7.06
CA ASP A 140 -17.16 -6.70 -7.37
C ASP A 140 -17.74 -5.51 -6.55
N ASP A 141 -18.02 -5.68 -5.28
CA ASP A 141 -18.45 -4.58 -4.44
C ASP A 141 -17.26 -3.97 -3.69
N LEU A 142 -16.80 -2.81 -4.15
CA LEU A 142 -15.97 -1.92 -3.35
C LEU A 142 -16.71 -1.64 -2.04
N GLY A 143 -16.24 -2.22 -0.95
CA GLY A 143 -16.75 -1.90 0.37
C GLY A 143 -16.39 -0.46 0.71
N VAL A 144 -17.40 0.38 0.88
CA VAL A 144 -17.23 1.76 1.34
C VAL A 144 -17.61 1.82 2.80
N MET A 145 -16.66 2.19 3.64
CA MET A 145 -16.90 2.36 5.07
C MET A 145 -16.63 3.81 5.46
N HIS A 146 -17.61 4.44 6.09
CA HIS A 146 -17.45 5.77 6.67
C HIS A 146 -16.83 5.63 8.06
N VAL A 147 -15.58 6.02 8.20
CA VAL A 147 -14.91 6.08 9.50
C VAL A 147 -14.92 7.53 9.96
N ALA A 148 -15.44 7.78 11.14
CA ALA A 148 -15.40 9.13 11.72
C ALA A 148 -13.94 9.62 11.80
N ARG A 149 -13.64 10.77 11.20
CA ARG A 149 -12.30 11.38 11.31
C ARG A 149 -11.90 11.47 12.79
N PRO A 150 -10.73 10.93 13.14
CA PRO A 150 -10.19 11.20 14.47
C PRO A 150 -9.94 12.71 14.60
N PRO A 151 -10.17 13.31 15.78
CA PRO A 151 -9.85 14.72 16.02
C PRO A 151 -8.36 14.98 15.74
N GLU A 152 -8.03 16.16 15.25
CA GLU A 152 -6.77 16.61 14.62
C GLU A 152 -5.45 16.35 15.39
N ASN A 153 -5.48 15.72 16.55
CA ASN A 153 -4.32 15.51 17.43
C ASN A 153 -4.14 14.07 17.92
N ARG A 154 -4.63 13.05 17.21
CA ARG A 154 -4.35 11.66 17.59
C ARG A 154 -3.25 11.08 16.71
N GLU A 155 -2.19 10.59 17.36
CA GLU A 155 -1.25 9.66 16.73
C GLU A 155 -2.04 8.46 16.19
N TYR A 156 -1.89 8.17 14.90
CA TYR A 156 -2.46 6.98 14.28
C TYR A 156 -1.77 5.75 14.90
N GLY A 157 -2.37 5.16 15.90
CA GLY A 157 -2.00 3.83 16.37
C GLY A 157 -2.59 2.80 15.43
N PHE A 158 -1.74 1.95 14.85
CA PHE A 158 -2.21 0.77 14.13
C PHE A 158 -2.90 -0.14 15.16
N LEU A 159 -4.15 -0.53 14.90
CA LEU A 159 -4.80 -1.57 15.69
C LEU A 159 -4.03 -2.89 15.42
N PRO A 160 -3.72 -3.69 16.46
CA PRO A 160 -3.12 -5.00 16.27
C PRO A 160 -4.03 -5.87 15.39
N GLU A 161 -3.43 -6.74 14.57
CA GLU A 161 -4.16 -7.70 13.76
C GLU A 161 -5.22 -8.42 14.62
N GLY A 162 -6.48 -8.39 14.20
CA GLY A 162 -7.56 -9.17 14.79
C GLY A 162 -8.63 -8.40 15.58
N VAL A 163 -8.58 -7.08 15.67
CA VAL A 163 -9.68 -6.29 16.27
C VAL A 163 -10.58 -5.74 15.16
N TYR A 164 -11.46 -6.60 14.66
CA TYR A 164 -12.66 -6.15 13.95
C TYR A 164 -13.78 -6.05 14.99
N ASP A 165 -14.17 -4.85 15.37
CA ASP A 165 -15.40 -4.68 16.10
C ASP A 165 -16.57 -5.12 15.22
N LYS A 166 -17.42 -5.98 15.81
CA LYS A 166 -18.58 -6.61 15.17
C LYS A 166 -19.70 -5.60 14.94
#